data_e772aaafb421a41e4d97b2dbc221a638
#
_entry.id   e772aaafb421a41e4d97b2dbc221a638
#
_cell.length_a   1.000
_cell.length_b   1.000
_cell.length_c   1.000
_cell.angle_alpha   90.00
_cell.angle_beta   90.00
_cell.angle_gamma   90.00
#
_symmetry.space_group_name_H-M   'P 1'
#
loop_
_entity.id
_entity.type
_entity.pdbx_description
1 polymer ?
#
loop_
_entity_poly.entity_id
_entity_poly.type
_entity_poly.pdbx_seq_one_letter_code
_entity_poly.pdbx_strand_id
1 'polypeptide(L)'
;MKNASSFSNFDFKNTWIIDETTEYAYPQLRENRQDKGREIDTIEFKVKPSKTQYYVGDEIKADGKITVYYLDNTSEDVDITEDMLSGYDMSSISKQTVTVTYRDKSLTYDIDVVRKPIVVDVTLISGPDKTEFVRNTQLDYTGAVAKISYDDGTSENVKLTPSNTRGGDITKSGTYTVTYEYENHSVSFTIKVVPLKINGIKVKSLPTKTTYVEGQSIDTNGLEIILVRNDGTTETVKNFQLDYKKTPGKQTVTVSYEDYTTTFDVTYTEKQLTDISVFRKPTNTSYFTDEKFDKTGMI
;
A
#
# COMPACT_ATOMS: atom_id res chain seq x y z
N MET A 1 40.41 48.65 24.27
CA MET A 1 41.02 48.79 22.94
C MET A 1 40.87 47.48 22.22
N LYS A 2 39.78 47.30 21.44
CA LYS A 2 39.51 46.06 20.71
C LYS A 2 39.68 46.25 19.18
N ASN A 3 40.48 47.22 18.75
CA ASN A 3 40.65 47.46 17.32
C ASN A 3 42.08 47.10 16.89
N ALA A 4 42.20 46.18 15.92
CA ALA A 4 43.47 45.74 15.34
C ALA A 4 44.35 46.90 14.87
N SER A 5 43.77 48.01 14.41
CA SER A 5 44.49 49.21 13.97
C SER A 5 45.28 49.93 15.10
N SER A 6 44.95 49.64 16.36
CA SER A 6 45.65 50.19 17.53
C SER A 6 46.99 49.48 17.82
N PHE A 7 47.29 48.38 17.08
CA PHE A 7 48.47 47.53 17.29
C PHE A 7 49.26 47.37 15.98
N SER A 8 49.88 48.44 15.53
CA SER A 8 50.54 48.55 14.22
C SER A 8 51.67 47.57 13.93
N ASN A 9 52.23 46.94 14.98
CA ASN A 9 53.38 46.02 14.86
C ASN A 9 52.97 44.54 15.03
N PHE A 10 51.66 44.21 15.02
CA PHE A 10 51.17 42.85 15.19
C PHE A 10 50.72 42.26 13.83
N ASP A 11 51.20 41.07 13.50
CA ASP A 11 50.76 40.34 12.32
C ASP A 11 49.42 39.67 12.60
N PHE A 12 48.34 40.37 12.35
CA PHE A 12 46.98 39.85 12.51
C PHE A 12 46.55 38.85 11.41
N LYS A 13 47.37 38.68 10.38
CA LYS A 13 47.07 37.71 9.32
C LYS A 13 47.43 36.29 9.75
N ASN A 14 48.60 36.11 10.36
CA ASN A 14 49.12 34.76 10.64
C ASN A 14 49.32 34.46 12.13
N THR A 15 49.75 35.46 12.93
CA THR A 15 50.24 35.22 14.29
C THR A 15 49.26 35.65 15.36
N TRP A 16 48.63 36.81 15.20
CA TRP A 16 47.76 37.39 16.22
C TRP A 16 46.31 37.43 15.83
N ILE A 17 45.41 37.39 16.82
CA ILE A 17 44.00 37.61 16.64
C ILE A 17 43.50 38.62 17.69
N ILE A 18 42.63 39.52 17.26
CA ILE A 18 41.77 40.30 18.14
C ILE A 18 40.34 39.89 17.86
N ASP A 19 39.64 39.42 18.88
CA ASP A 19 38.24 38.98 18.77
C ASP A 19 37.39 39.96 19.58
N GLU A 20 36.49 40.64 18.90
CA GLU A 20 35.60 41.62 19.51
C GLU A 20 34.51 40.96 20.40
N THR A 21 34.34 39.64 20.25
CA THR A 21 33.35 38.86 21.01
C THR A 21 33.89 38.30 22.32
N THR A 22 35.22 38.33 22.52
CA THR A 22 35.86 37.84 23.76
C THR A 22 36.09 38.97 24.76
N GLU A 23 36.19 38.62 26.07
CA GLU A 23 36.48 39.60 27.13
C GLU A 23 37.88 40.20 27.09
N TYR A 24 38.77 39.66 26.24
CA TYR A 24 40.13 40.10 26.12
C TYR A 24 40.23 41.39 25.31
N ALA A 25 40.72 42.44 25.94
CA ALA A 25 40.92 43.75 25.32
C ALA A 25 42.23 43.85 24.49
N TYR A 26 43.05 42.79 24.44
CA TYR A 26 44.37 42.75 23.82
C TYR A 26 44.49 41.62 22.80
N PRO A 27 45.39 41.77 21.78
CA PRO A 27 45.67 40.68 20.83
C PRO A 27 46.19 39.43 21.53
N GLN A 28 45.76 38.27 21.03
CA GLN A 28 46.17 36.92 21.48
C GLN A 28 46.90 36.22 20.34
N LEU A 29 47.83 35.31 20.66
CA LEU A 29 48.43 34.39 19.69
C LEU A 29 47.40 33.41 19.17
N ARG A 30 47.32 33.21 17.85
CA ARG A 30 46.38 32.27 17.22
C ARG A 30 46.53 30.83 17.70
N GLU A 31 47.79 30.39 17.93
CA GLU A 31 48.10 29.05 18.37
C GLU A 31 47.92 28.81 19.89
N ASN A 32 47.85 29.90 20.66
CA ASN A 32 47.69 29.84 22.11
C ASN A 32 46.49 30.69 22.56
N ARG A 33 45.44 30.61 21.81
CA ARG A 33 44.18 31.27 22.10
C ARG A 33 43.61 30.72 23.39
N GLN A 34 43.75 31.45 24.46
CA GLN A 34 43.01 31.18 25.67
C GLN A 34 41.59 31.72 25.47
N ASP A 35 40.81 30.97 24.74
CA ASP A 35 39.37 31.06 24.92
C ASP A 35 39.08 30.61 26.34
N LYS A 36 39.17 31.49 27.29
CA LYS A 36 38.36 31.36 28.49
C LYS A 36 36.92 31.57 27.99
N GLY A 37 36.36 30.54 27.42
CA GLY A 37 34.94 30.49 27.20
C GLY A 37 34.29 30.93 28.50
N ARG A 38 33.14 31.58 28.43
CA ARG A 38 32.37 31.99 29.60
C ARG A 38 32.51 30.93 30.67
N GLU A 39 32.95 31.33 31.90
CA GLU A 39 33.04 30.42 33.02
C GLU A 39 31.66 29.84 33.31
N ILE A 40 31.58 28.51 33.33
CA ILE A 40 30.30 27.79 33.60
C ILE A 40 30.03 27.85 35.09
N ASP A 41 28.90 28.38 35.47
CA ASP A 41 28.40 28.31 36.83
C ASP A 41 27.87 26.92 37.12
N THR A 42 26.83 26.48 36.36
CA THR A 42 26.21 25.17 36.50
C THR A 42 25.63 24.67 35.18
N ILE A 43 25.33 23.40 35.11
CA ILE A 43 24.57 22.79 34.02
C ILE A 43 23.38 22.04 34.57
N GLU A 44 22.29 21.96 33.79
CA GLU A 44 21.09 21.20 34.14
C GLU A 44 20.54 20.49 32.92
N PHE A 45 19.86 19.36 33.13
CA PHE A 45 19.12 18.74 32.05
C PHE A 45 17.91 19.60 31.65
N LYS A 46 17.90 20.13 30.45
CA LYS A 46 16.71 20.68 29.81
C LYS A 46 15.80 19.56 29.33
N VAL A 47 16.39 18.55 28.68
CA VAL A 47 15.72 17.32 28.24
C VAL A 47 16.65 16.18 28.56
N LYS A 48 16.22 15.26 29.43
CA LYS A 48 17.00 14.05 29.71
C LYS A 48 17.00 13.11 28.49
N PRO A 49 18.03 12.25 28.34
CA PRO A 49 18.03 11.18 27.34
C PRO A 49 16.77 10.34 27.42
N SER A 50 16.19 10.03 26.26
CA SER A 50 14.86 9.40 26.18
C SER A 50 14.89 7.90 26.47
N LYS A 51 15.98 7.21 26.11
CA LYS A 51 16.17 5.77 26.31
C LYS A 51 16.96 5.51 27.56
N THR A 52 16.37 4.81 28.51
CA THR A 52 17.00 4.43 29.79
C THR A 52 17.13 2.92 29.97
N GLN A 53 16.57 2.11 29.07
CA GLN A 53 16.74 0.66 29.05
C GLN A 53 17.40 0.22 27.75
N TYR A 54 18.45 -0.60 27.86
CA TYR A 54 19.25 -1.10 26.75
C TYR A 54 19.43 -2.60 26.87
N TYR A 55 19.61 -3.26 25.73
CA TYR A 55 20.08 -4.64 25.73
C TYR A 55 21.61 -4.68 25.72
N VAL A 56 22.18 -5.77 26.27
CA VAL A 56 23.60 -6.03 26.14
C VAL A 56 24.03 -5.94 24.69
N GLY A 57 25.06 -5.12 24.42
CA GLY A 57 25.61 -4.89 23.09
C GLY A 57 24.91 -3.80 22.28
N ASP A 58 23.86 -3.17 22.82
CA ASP A 58 23.27 -1.98 22.18
C ASP A 58 24.27 -0.81 22.21
N GLU A 59 24.12 0.10 21.26
CA GLU A 59 24.78 1.41 21.32
C GLU A 59 23.97 2.37 22.18
N ILE A 60 24.67 3.20 22.99
CA ILE A 60 24.01 4.23 23.78
C ILE A 60 23.47 5.31 22.85
N LYS A 61 22.26 5.77 23.12
CA LYS A 61 21.66 6.85 22.35
C LYS A 61 22.00 8.19 23.01
N ALA A 62 22.85 8.98 22.35
CA ALA A 62 23.13 10.35 22.73
C ALA A 62 21.99 11.26 22.24
N ASP A 63 20.92 11.35 23.00
CA ASP A 63 19.84 12.32 22.80
C ASP A 63 19.60 13.08 24.09
N GLY A 64 18.88 14.18 23.97
CA GLY A 64 18.65 15.07 25.10
C GLY A 64 19.39 16.39 24.94
N LYS A 65 19.23 17.23 25.94
CA LYS A 65 19.75 18.59 25.92
C LYS A 65 20.04 19.08 27.32
N ILE A 66 21.16 19.77 27.49
CA ILE A 66 21.49 20.48 28.72
C ILE A 66 21.32 21.99 28.51
N THR A 67 20.97 22.69 29.57
CA THR A 67 21.13 24.15 29.67
C THR A 67 22.41 24.44 30.45
N VAL A 68 23.29 25.23 29.85
CA VAL A 68 24.53 25.70 30.48
C VAL A 68 24.30 27.11 30.98
N TYR A 69 24.51 27.33 32.28
CA TYR A 69 24.43 28.64 32.91
C TYR A 69 25.85 29.17 33.15
N TYR A 70 26.06 30.41 32.85
CA TYR A 70 27.37 31.09 32.96
C TYR A 70 27.37 32.10 34.10
N LEU A 71 28.55 32.37 34.67
CA LEU A 71 28.72 33.34 35.73
C LEU A 71 28.33 34.79 35.34
N ASP A 72 28.21 35.04 34.04
CA ASP A 72 27.71 36.32 33.52
C ASP A 72 26.17 36.44 33.49
N ASN A 73 25.44 35.48 34.10
CA ASN A 73 24.00 35.35 34.10
C ASN A 73 23.37 35.06 32.72
N THR A 74 24.16 34.66 31.75
CA THR A 74 23.64 34.16 30.47
C THR A 74 23.49 32.65 30.46
N SER A 75 22.73 32.09 29.53
CA SER A 75 22.59 30.65 29.35
C SER A 75 22.51 30.27 27.88
N GLU A 76 22.85 29.02 27.58
CA GLU A 76 22.62 28.40 26.27
C GLU A 76 22.24 26.95 26.38
N ASP A 77 21.57 26.44 25.35
CA ASP A 77 21.18 25.04 25.26
C ASP A 77 22.17 24.28 24.37
N VAL A 78 22.65 23.15 24.86
CA VAL A 78 23.60 22.29 24.17
C VAL A 78 23.00 20.89 24.02
N ASP A 79 23.04 20.34 22.83
CA ASP A 79 22.65 18.96 22.58
C ASP A 79 23.68 18.00 23.16
N ILE A 80 23.20 16.92 23.79
CA ILE A 80 24.08 15.89 24.32
C ILE A 80 24.60 15.05 23.16
N THR A 81 25.92 14.89 23.09
CA THR A 81 26.64 14.09 22.09
C THR A 81 27.37 12.91 22.75
N GLU A 82 27.72 11.89 21.96
CA GLU A 82 28.34 10.66 22.50
C GLU A 82 29.65 10.90 23.23
N ASP A 83 30.48 11.84 22.78
CA ASP A 83 31.73 12.22 23.39
C ASP A 83 31.55 12.88 24.76
N MET A 84 30.37 13.33 25.10
CA MET A 84 30.02 13.84 26.42
C MET A 84 29.65 12.73 27.40
N LEU A 85 29.43 11.49 26.94
CA LEU A 85 28.93 10.37 27.75
C LEU A 85 30.07 9.47 28.25
N SER A 86 29.99 9.10 29.52
CA SER A 86 30.97 8.18 30.14
C SER A 86 30.38 7.42 31.33
N GLY A 87 31.13 6.48 31.90
CA GLY A 87 30.75 5.75 33.12
C GLY A 87 29.78 4.61 32.91
N TYR A 88 29.59 4.14 31.65
CA TYR A 88 28.73 3.00 31.32
C TYR A 88 29.50 1.88 30.61
N ASP A 89 28.95 0.66 30.71
CA ASP A 89 29.46 -0.55 30.04
C ASP A 89 28.29 -1.35 29.47
N MET A 90 28.09 -1.24 28.16
CA MET A 90 26.99 -1.94 27.45
C MET A 90 27.18 -3.46 27.34
N SER A 91 28.34 -4.00 27.78
CA SER A 91 28.58 -5.45 27.85
C SER A 91 28.14 -6.05 29.19
N SER A 92 27.88 -5.22 30.20
CA SER A 92 27.58 -5.65 31.58
C SER A 92 26.10 -5.46 31.92
N ILE A 93 25.42 -6.56 32.28
CA ILE A 93 24.00 -6.54 32.71
C ILE A 93 23.95 -5.94 34.13
N SER A 94 23.55 -4.68 34.23
CA SER A 94 23.38 -3.97 35.50
C SER A 94 22.67 -2.66 35.32
N LYS A 95 22.17 -2.12 36.43
CA LYS A 95 21.84 -0.70 36.50
C LYS A 95 23.14 0.09 36.58
N GLN A 96 23.27 1.11 35.77
CA GLN A 96 24.46 1.91 35.60
C GLN A 96 24.13 3.39 35.62
N THR A 97 25.05 4.20 36.09
CA THR A 97 24.95 5.65 36.08
C THR A 97 25.82 6.22 34.98
N VAL A 98 25.22 6.84 34.00
CA VAL A 98 25.90 7.54 32.91
C VAL A 98 26.20 8.97 33.33
N THR A 99 27.44 9.39 33.10
CA THR A 99 27.89 10.74 33.35
C THR A 99 27.91 11.52 32.03
N VAL A 100 27.22 12.63 32.01
CA VAL A 100 27.26 13.65 30.94
C VAL A 100 28.22 14.71 31.36
N THR A 101 29.32 14.88 30.65
CA THR A 101 30.35 15.88 30.97
C THR A 101 30.36 16.95 29.89
N TYR A 102 30.26 18.20 30.30
CA TYR A 102 30.42 19.37 29.44
C TYR A 102 31.46 20.30 30.06
N ARG A 103 32.63 20.38 29.45
CA ARG A 103 33.83 21.07 29.98
C ARG A 103 34.19 20.56 31.39
N ASP A 104 34.06 21.39 32.41
CA ASP A 104 34.40 21.08 33.81
C ASP A 104 33.20 20.67 34.70
N LYS A 105 32.00 20.64 34.12
CA LYS A 105 30.76 20.29 34.82
C LYS A 105 30.22 18.94 34.37
N SER A 106 29.53 18.27 35.26
CA SER A 106 28.88 16.98 34.94
C SER A 106 27.50 16.83 35.56
N LEU A 107 26.69 16.04 34.89
CA LEU A 107 25.37 15.56 35.33
C LEU A 107 25.32 14.05 35.21
N THR A 108 24.44 13.42 35.91
CA THR A 108 24.26 11.97 35.82
C THR A 108 22.82 11.59 35.59
N TYR A 109 22.62 10.45 34.92
CA TYR A 109 21.34 9.77 34.80
C TYR A 109 21.55 8.26 34.80
N ASP A 110 20.54 7.51 35.21
CA ASP A 110 20.61 6.07 35.30
C ASP A 110 20.07 5.38 34.06
N ILE A 111 20.73 4.30 33.67
CA ILE A 111 20.28 3.36 32.65
C ILE A 111 20.23 1.95 33.23
N ASP A 112 19.46 1.08 32.61
CA ASP A 112 19.38 -0.34 32.92
C ASP A 112 19.81 -1.16 31.69
N VAL A 113 20.93 -1.86 31.79
CA VAL A 113 21.39 -2.77 30.73
C VAL A 113 20.91 -4.16 31.07
N VAL A 114 20.04 -4.72 30.24
CA VAL A 114 19.42 -6.02 30.49
C VAL A 114 19.76 -7.03 29.39
N ARG A 115 19.56 -8.30 29.68
CA ARG A 115 19.69 -9.35 28.67
C ARG A 115 18.60 -9.22 27.64
N LYS A 116 18.96 -9.42 26.37
CA LYS A 116 17.96 -9.53 25.31
C LYS A 116 17.04 -10.72 25.58
N PRO A 117 15.71 -10.55 25.53
CA PRO A 117 14.77 -11.65 25.69
C PRO A 117 15.01 -12.78 24.67
N ILE A 118 14.81 -14.02 25.10
CA ILE A 118 14.94 -15.21 24.25
C ILE A 118 13.55 -15.64 23.81
N VAL A 119 13.41 -15.95 22.52
CA VAL A 119 12.17 -16.53 22.00
C VAL A 119 11.92 -17.89 22.62
N VAL A 120 10.76 -18.09 23.22
CA VAL A 120 10.34 -19.36 23.82
C VAL A 120 9.24 -20.04 23.03
N ASP A 121 8.48 -19.30 22.25
CA ASP A 121 7.40 -19.87 21.45
C ASP A 121 6.97 -18.95 20.30
N VAL A 122 6.47 -19.55 19.21
CA VAL A 122 5.82 -18.87 18.08
C VAL A 122 4.50 -19.58 17.77
N THR A 123 3.39 -18.91 18.00
CA THR A 123 2.05 -19.44 17.79
C THR A 123 1.27 -18.69 16.72
N LEU A 124 0.34 -19.37 16.05
CA LEU A 124 -0.60 -18.73 15.13
C LEU A 124 -1.78 -18.17 15.92
N ILE A 125 -1.98 -16.85 15.90
CA ILE A 125 -3.17 -16.20 16.48
C ILE A 125 -4.35 -16.36 15.55
N SER A 126 -4.15 -16.07 14.26
CA SER A 126 -5.18 -16.16 13.22
C SER A 126 -4.56 -16.59 11.89
N GLY A 127 -5.28 -17.40 11.14
CA GLY A 127 -4.95 -17.69 9.74
C GLY A 127 -5.38 -16.55 8.81
N PRO A 128 -5.06 -16.65 7.51
CA PRO A 128 -5.49 -15.67 6.52
C PRO A 128 -7.00 -15.69 6.32
N ASP A 129 -7.58 -14.51 6.02
CA ASP A 129 -9.02 -14.37 5.72
C ASP A 129 -9.43 -15.18 4.48
N LYS A 130 -8.50 -15.34 3.54
CA LYS A 130 -8.67 -16.11 2.32
C LYS A 130 -7.69 -17.29 2.30
N THR A 131 -8.23 -18.50 2.17
CA THR A 131 -7.45 -19.75 2.14
C THR A 131 -7.48 -20.46 0.79
N GLU A 132 -8.33 -20.03 -0.16
CA GLU A 132 -8.38 -20.59 -1.51
C GLU A 132 -7.97 -19.54 -2.55
N PHE A 133 -7.01 -19.88 -3.41
CA PHE A 133 -6.45 -19.01 -4.45
C PHE A 133 -6.55 -19.68 -5.81
N VAL A 134 -6.80 -18.89 -6.84
CA VAL A 134 -6.75 -19.40 -8.22
C VAL A 134 -5.29 -19.43 -8.68
N ARG A 135 -4.93 -20.46 -9.43
CA ARG A 135 -3.58 -20.64 -9.96
C ARG A 135 -3.11 -19.38 -10.71
N ASN A 136 -1.85 -18.98 -10.48
CA ASN A 136 -1.19 -17.81 -11.04
C ASN A 136 -1.80 -16.45 -10.64
N THR A 137 -2.67 -16.39 -9.62
CA THR A 137 -3.06 -15.12 -8.98
C THR A 137 -2.07 -14.73 -7.88
N GLN A 138 -2.20 -13.55 -7.35
CA GLN A 138 -1.37 -13.10 -6.23
C GLN A 138 -1.82 -13.74 -4.92
N LEU A 139 -0.86 -14.21 -4.11
CA LEU A 139 -1.13 -14.64 -2.74
C LEU A 139 -1.36 -13.43 -1.85
N ASP A 140 -2.37 -13.53 -0.99
CA ASP A 140 -2.71 -12.54 0.02
C ASP A 140 -2.99 -13.25 1.34
N TYR A 141 -2.21 -12.94 2.37
CA TYR A 141 -2.34 -13.51 3.70
C TYR A 141 -2.92 -12.51 4.71
N THR A 142 -3.69 -11.53 4.24
CA THR A 142 -4.42 -10.60 5.10
C THR A 142 -5.20 -11.38 6.17
N GLY A 143 -5.13 -10.92 7.42
CA GLY A 143 -5.71 -11.59 8.59
C GLY A 143 -4.78 -12.57 9.28
N ALA A 144 -3.72 -13.08 8.61
CA ALA A 144 -2.79 -14.01 9.22
C ALA A 144 -1.84 -13.28 10.17
N VAL A 145 -1.79 -13.74 11.44
CA VAL A 145 -0.97 -13.15 12.51
C VAL A 145 -0.34 -14.25 13.34
N ALA A 146 0.97 -14.16 13.52
CA ALA A 146 1.71 -14.96 14.48
C ALA A 146 2.01 -14.14 15.75
N LYS A 147 2.13 -14.81 16.88
CA LYS A 147 2.62 -14.27 18.15
C LYS A 147 3.98 -14.89 18.47
N ILE A 148 4.97 -14.05 18.70
CA ILE A 148 6.26 -14.43 19.24
C ILE A 148 6.21 -14.16 20.75
N SER A 149 6.55 -15.14 21.56
CA SER A 149 6.58 -15.04 23.03
C SER A 149 8.01 -15.16 23.51
N TYR A 150 8.37 -14.33 24.48
CA TYR A 150 9.71 -14.26 25.05
C TYR A 150 9.76 -14.76 26.50
N ASP A 151 10.93 -15.14 26.96
CA ASP A 151 11.18 -15.69 28.29
C ASP A 151 11.04 -14.69 29.44
N ASP A 152 10.98 -13.40 29.14
CA ASP A 152 10.68 -12.33 30.08
C ASP A 152 9.17 -12.07 30.25
N GLY A 153 8.31 -12.86 29.58
CA GLY A 153 6.86 -12.75 29.58
C GLY A 153 6.32 -11.72 28.57
N THR A 154 7.18 -11.02 27.85
CA THR A 154 6.75 -10.13 26.77
C THR A 154 6.38 -10.89 25.51
N SER A 155 5.68 -10.25 24.60
CA SER A 155 5.34 -10.84 23.31
C SER A 155 5.09 -9.78 22.27
N GLU A 156 5.25 -10.14 21.00
CA GLU A 156 4.90 -9.30 19.86
C GLU A 156 4.05 -10.05 18.83
N ASN A 157 3.24 -9.32 18.08
CA ASN A 157 2.42 -9.86 17.01
C ASN A 157 3.02 -9.48 15.65
N VAL A 158 3.20 -10.48 14.80
CA VAL A 158 3.76 -10.33 13.46
C VAL A 158 2.69 -10.64 12.42
N LYS A 159 2.43 -9.69 11.53
CA LYS A 159 1.58 -9.92 10.36
C LYS A 159 2.31 -10.83 9.38
N LEU A 160 1.65 -11.93 8.98
CA LEU A 160 2.19 -12.86 8.01
C LEU A 160 1.86 -12.40 6.58
N THR A 161 2.87 -12.46 5.73
CA THR A 161 2.80 -12.04 4.33
C THR A 161 3.56 -13.03 3.46
N PRO A 162 3.35 -13.06 2.13
CA PRO A 162 4.16 -13.88 1.24
C PRO A 162 5.67 -13.61 1.31
N SER A 163 6.08 -12.42 1.76
CA SER A 163 7.49 -12.03 1.84
C SER A 163 8.21 -12.50 3.10
N ASN A 164 7.48 -12.77 4.19
CA ASN A 164 8.06 -13.25 5.44
C ASN A 164 7.71 -14.71 5.78
N THR A 165 7.08 -15.41 4.84
CA THR A 165 6.72 -16.83 4.96
C THR A 165 7.33 -17.63 3.82
N ARG A 166 7.39 -18.95 3.96
CA ARG A 166 7.80 -19.87 2.91
C ARG A 166 6.73 -20.91 2.62
N GLY A 167 6.76 -21.50 1.43
CA GLY A 167 5.74 -22.42 0.93
C GLY A 167 4.68 -21.69 0.12
N GLY A 168 3.65 -22.40 -0.33
CA GLY A 168 2.57 -21.81 -1.14
C GLY A 168 2.91 -21.66 -2.62
N ASP A 169 3.11 -22.77 -3.34
CA ASP A 169 3.30 -22.75 -4.80
C ASP A 169 1.98 -22.40 -5.50
N ILE A 170 1.89 -21.17 -6.03
CA ILE A 170 0.70 -20.68 -6.76
C ILE A 170 0.66 -21.17 -8.23
N THR A 171 1.73 -21.78 -8.73
CA THR A 171 1.83 -22.20 -10.15
C THR A 171 1.13 -23.54 -10.40
N LYS A 172 0.91 -24.33 -9.38
CA LYS A 172 0.25 -25.65 -9.46
C LYS A 172 -0.93 -25.73 -8.50
N SER A 173 -1.99 -26.39 -8.96
CA SER A 173 -3.15 -26.66 -8.09
C SER A 173 -2.79 -27.70 -7.04
N GLY A 174 -3.23 -27.49 -5.81
CA GLY A 174 -2.94 -28.37 -4.67
C GLY A 174 -3.20 -27.68 -3.33
N THR A 175 -2.96 -28.43 -2.25
CA THR A 175 -2.95 -27.86 -0.89
C THR A 175 -1.51 -27.69 -0.46
N TYR A 176 -1.18 -26.51 0.03
CA TYR A 176 0.18 -26.13 0.42
C TYR A 176 0.21 -25.69 1.87
N THR A 177 1.28 -26.07 2.57
CA THR A 177 1.60 -25.56 3.88
C THR A 177 2.47 -24.32 3.73
N VAL A 178 2.03 -23.23 4.34
CA VAL A 178 2.77 -21.96 4.44
C VAL A 178 3.32 -21.88 5.86
N THR A 179 4.63 -21.65 5.97
CA THR A 179 5.35 -21.64 7.25
C THR A 179 6.00 -20.28 7.46
N TYR A 180 5.79 -19.72 8.64
CA TYR A 180 6.57 -18.63 9.20
C TYR A 180 7.61 -19.19 10.16
N GLU A 181 8.84 -18.73 10.04
CA GLU A 181 9.96 -19.12 10.91
C GLU A 181 10.55 -17.89 11.55
N TYR A 182 10.82 -17.99 12.82
CA TYR A 182 11.52 -16.98 13.59
C TYR A 182 12.46 -17.67 14.56
N GLU A 183 13.77 -17.40 14.42
CA GLU A 183 14.85 -18.13 15.12
C GLU A 183 14.68 -19.66 14.93
N ASN A 184 14.55 -20.41 16.01
CA ASN A 184 14.41 -21.86 15.99
C ASN A 184 12.95 -22.34 16.14
N HIS A 185 11.98 -21.43 15.98
CA HIS A 185 10.56 -21.70 16.14
C HIS A 185 9.83 -21.50 14.81
N SER A 186 8.74 -22.24 14.64
CA SER A 186 7.92 -22.09 13.43
C SER A 186 6.45 -22.31 13.70
N VAL A 187 5.62 -21.66 12.88
CA VAL A 187 4.18 -21.87 12.84
C VAL A 187 3.70 -21.92 11.40
N SER A 188 2.65 -22.68 11.12
CA SER A 188 2.16 -22.86 9.77
C SER A 188 0.64 -22.83 9.68
N PHE A 189 0.16 -22.50 8.47
CA PHE A 189 -1.22 -22.64 8.06
C PHE A 189 -1.28 -23.26 6.65
N THR A 190 -2.47 -23.64 6.19
CA THR A 190 -2.64 -24.23 4.87
C THR A 190 -3.41 -23.32 3.94
N ILE A 191 -3.04 -23.35 2.66
CA ILE A 191 -3.79 -22.73 1.57
C ILE A 191 -4.10 -23.77 0.50
N LYS A 192 -5.16 -23.54 -0.26
CA LYS A 192 -5.56 -24.36 -1.40
C LYS A 192 -5.44 -23.55 -2.68
N VAL A 193 -4.76 -24.08 -3.67
CA VAL A 193 -4.65 -23.50 -5.00
C VAL A 193 -5.50 -24.28 -5.98
N VAL A 194 -6.48 -23.62 -6.61
CA VAL A 194 -7.42 -24.23 -7.57
C VAL A 194 -7.09 -23.79 -8.99
N PRO A 195 -7.45 -24.61 -10.00
CA PRO A 195 -7.22 -24.23 -11.40
C PRO A 195 -8.09 -23.04 -11.79
N LEU A 196 -7.60 -22.24 -12.75
CA LEU A 196 -8.40 -21.22 -13.41
C LEU A 196 -9.52 -21.89 -14.20
N LYS A 197 -10.78 -21.48 -13.97
CA LYS A 197 -11.98 -22.01 -14.61
C LYS A 197 -12.92 -20.90 -15.03
N ILE A 198 -13.73 -21.19 -16.06
CA ILE A 198 -14.86 -20.35 -16.43
C ILE A 198 -15.97 -20.57 -15.41
N ASN A 199 -16.52 -19.49 -14.86
CA ASN A 199 -17.68 -19.49 -13.97
C ASN A 199 -18.98 -19.26 -14.71
N GLY A 200 -18.93 -18.68 -15.92
CA GLY A 200 -20.10 -18.40 -16.73
C GLY A 200 -19.88 -17.25 -17.72
N ILE A 201 -20.94 -16.88 -18.41
CA ILE A 201 -21.00 -15.71 -19.28
C ILE A 201 -22.02 -14.71 -18.76
N LYS A 202 -21.83 -13.43 -19.11
CA LYS A 202 -22.76 -12.33 -18.76
C LYS A 202 -22.94 -11.39 -19.94
N VAL A 203 -24.13 -10.81 -20.05
CA VAL A 203 -24.36 -9.66 -20.93
C VAL A 203 -23.72 -8.45 -20.27
N LYS A 204 -22.71 -7.87 -20.90
CA LYS A 204 -22.02 -6.63 -20.46
C LYS A 204 -22.77 -5.41 -20.95
N SER A 205 -23.19 -5.42 -22.22
CA SER A 205 -24.06 -4.39 -22.80
C SER A 205 -25.13 -5.02 -23.70
N LEU A 206 -26.31 -4.42 -23.67
CA LEU A 206 -27.43 -4.81 -24.57
C LEU A 206 -27.18 -4.34 -25.98
N PRO A 207 -27.84 -4.97 -27.00
CA PRO A 207 -27.82 -4.44 -28.37
C PRO A 207 -28.42 -3.04 -28.40
N THR A 208 -27.93 -2.20 -29.31
CA THR A 208 -28.41 -0.81 -29.51
C THR A 208 -29.90 -0.79 -29.84
N LYS A 209 -30.38 -1.81 -30.56
CA LYS A 209 -31.79 -1.99 -30.89
C LYS A 209 -32.37 -3.15 -30.05
N THR A 210 -33.47 -2.86 -29.34
CA THR A 210 -34.17 -3.85 -28.48
C THR A 210 -35.63 -4.04 -28.86
N THR A 211 -36.13 -3.31 -29.91
CA THR A 211 -37.46 -3.43 -30.42
C THR A 211 -37.44 -3.80 -31.91
N TYR A 212 -38.12 -4.83 -32.27
CA TYR A 212 -38.15 -5.44 -33.63
C TYR A 212 -39.58 -5.61 -34.12
N VAL A 213 -39.78 -5.75 -35.43
CA VAL A 213 -41.03 -6.19 -36.00
C VAL A 213 -40.99 -7.71 -36.15
N GLU A 214 -42.12 -8.37 -36.00
CA GLU A 214 -42.30 -9.81 -36.18
C GLU A 214 -41.52 -10.34 -37.39
N GLY A 215 -40.75 -11.44 -37.19
CA GLY A 215 -39.93 -12.06 -38.22
C GLY A 215 -38.55 -11.43 -38.43
N GLN A 216 -38.27 -10.23 -37.89
CA GLN A 216 -36.94 -9.61 -38.01
C GLN A 216 -35.90 -10.39 -37.15
N SER A 217 -34.66 -10.40 -37.62
CA SER A 217 -33.52 -10.89 -36.83
C SER A 217 -33.01 -9.81 -35.88
N ILE A 218 -32.51 -10.24 -34.75
CA ILE A 218 -31.86 -9.33 -33.79
C ILE A 218 -30.60 -8.78 -34.43
N ASP A 219 -30.44 -7.45 -34.35
CA ASP A 219 -29.18 -6.76 -34.64
C ASP A 219 -28.30 -6.80 -33.40
N THR A 220 -27.11 -7.39 -33.53
CA THR A 220 -26.16 -7.54 -32.42
C THR A 220 -25.24 -6.34 -32.22
N ASN A 221 -25.40 -5.26 -32.98
CA ASN A 221 -24.63 -4.03 -32.77
C ASN A 221 -24.82 -3.51 -31.35
N GLY A 222 -23.68 -3.31 -30.62
CA GLY A 222 -23.68 -2.89 -29.22
C GLY A 222 -23.83 -4.01 -28.21
N LEU A 223 -24.20 -5.24 -28.64
CA LEU A 223 -24.28 -6.39 -27.75
C LEU A 223 -22.84 -6.86 -27.40
N GLU A 224 -22.51 -6.80 -26.12
CA GLU A 224 -21.25 -7.35 -25.60
C GLU A 224 -21.54 -8.47 -24.61
N ILE A 225 -20.94 -9.64 -24.87
CA ILE A 225 -20.94 -10.77 -23.96
C ILE A 225 -19.55 -10.94 -23.39
N ILE A 226 -19.46 -11.11 -22.06
CA ILE A 226 -18.21 -11.40 -21.38
C ILE A 226 -18.27 -12.77 -20.72
N LEU A 227 -17.13 -13.44 -20.78
CA LEU A 227 -16.80 -14.62 -20.00
C LEU A 227 -16.28 -14.17 -18.64
N VAL A 228 -16.71 -14.81 -17.57
CA VAL A 228 -16.29 -14.53 -16.18
C VAL A 228 -15.57 -15.75 -15.64
N ARG A 229 -14.36 -15.55 -15.11
CA ARG A 229 -13.57 -16.62 -14.48
C ARG A 229 -13.64 -16.58 -12.96
N ASN A 230 -13.20 -17.66 -12.32
CA ASN A 230 -13.19 -17.79 -10.86
C ASN A 230 -12.17 -16.92 -10.14
N ASP A 231 -11.26 -16.26 -10.87
CA ASP A 231 -10.34 -15.23 -10.36
C ASP A 231 -10.90 -13.80 -10.48
N GLY A 232 -12.14 -13.69 -11.02
CA GLY A 232 -12.77 -12.39 -11.27
C GLY A 232 -12.37 -11.75 -12.59
N THR A 233 -11.44 -12.32 -13.35
CA THR A 233 -11.09 -11.81 -14.67
C THR A 233 -12.21 -12.03 -15.68
N THR A 234 -12.30 -11.15 -16.67
CA THR A 234 -13.30 -11.20 -17.73
C THR A 234 -12.64 -11.10 -19.10
N GLU A 235 -13.27 -11.69 -20.10
CA GLU A 235 -12.84 -11.64 -21.49
C GLU A 235 -14.06 -11.49 -22.40
N THR A 236 -13.95 -10.67 -23.47
CA THR A 236 -15.06 -10.51 -24.43
C THR A 236 -15.18 -11.75 -25.30
N VAL A 237 -16.39 -12.28 -25.36
CA VAL A 237 -16.76 -13.42 -26.21
C VAL A 237 -17.20 -12.90 -27.57
N LYS A 238 -16.53 -13.34 -28.66
CA LYS A 238 -16.83 -12.92 -30.02
C LYS A 238 -17.79 -13.84 -30.76
N ASN A 239 -17.73 -15.16 -30.46
CA ASN A 239 -18.52 -16.20 -31.16
C ASN A 239 -19.50 -16.84 -30.17
N PHE A 240 -20.70 -16.30 -30.12
CA PHE A 240 -21.81 -16.83 -29.33
C PHE A 240 -23.01 -17.10 -30.23
N GLN A 241 -23.93 -17.93 -29.75
CA GLN A 241 -25.19 -18.22 -30.42
C GLN A 241 -26.33 -17.53 -29.70
N LEU A 242 -27.37 -17.13 -30.49
CA LEU A 242 -28.62 -16.57 -29.98
C LEU A 242 -29.76 -17.51 -30.29
N ASP A 243 -30.55 -17.86 -29.29
CA ASP A 243 -31.81 -18.60 -29.42
C ASP A 243 -32.95 -17.71 -28.91
N TYR A 244 -33.93 -17.45 -29.79
CA TYR A 244 -35.08 -16.59 -29.50
C TYR A 244 -36.19 -16.79 -30.48
N LYS A 245 -37.43 -16.41 -30.07
CA LYS A 245 -38.60 -16.42 -30.92
C LYS A 245 -38.78 -15.02 -31.58
N LYS A 246 -39.31 -15.02 -32.79
CA LYS A 246 -39.58 -13.78 -33.59
C LYS A 246 -41.04 -13.42 -33.62
N THR A 247 -41.77 -13.72 -32.54
CA THR A 247 -43.22 -13.50 -32.40
C THR A 247 -43.53 -12.29 -31.54
N PRO A 248 -44.65 -11.59 -31.79
CA PRO A 248 -45.03 -10.41 -31.02
C PRO A 248 -45.00 -10.63 -29.50
N GLY A 249 -44.68 -9.54 -28.78
CA GLY A 249 -44.56 -9.53 -27.33
C GLY A 249 -43.11 -9.49 -26.83
N LYS A 250 -42.94 -9.55 -25.52
CA LYS A 250 -41.64 -9.63 -24.88
C LYS A 250 -41.02 -11.02 -25.11
N GLN A 251 -39.83 -11.09 -25.64
CA GLN A 251 -39.08 -12.30 -25.92
C GLN A 251 -37.78 -12.31 -25.14
N THR A 252 -37.51 -13.40 -24.44
CA THR A 252 -36.22 -13.62 -23.82
C THR A 252 -35.29 -14.28 -24.82
N VAL A 253 -34.14 -13.66 -25.02
CA VAL A 253 -33.06 -14.13 -25.88
C VAL A 253 -32.07 -14.88 -25.05
N THR A 254 -31.83 -16.13 -25.36
CA THR A 254 -30.79 -16.95 -24.75
C THR A 254 -29.51 -16.81 -25.54
N VAL A 255 -28.43 -16.41 -24.87
CA VAL A 255 -27.07 -16.38 -25.40
C VAL A 255 -26.36 -17.63 -24.93
N SER A 256 -25.74 -18.38 -25.84
CA SER A 256 -24.98 -19.59 -25.51
C SER A 256 -23.53 -19.47 -25.99
N TYR A 257 -22.60 -19.88 -25.12
CA TYR A 257 -21.17 -19.99 -25.42
C TYR A 257 -20.61 -21.19 -24.67
N GLU A 258 -20.07 -22.18 -25.38
CA GLU A 258 -19.72 -23.48 -24.80
C GLU A 258 -20.89 -24.06 -23.99
N ASP A 259 -20.68 -24.49 -22.76
CA ASP A 259 -21.69 -25.02 -21.87
C ASP A 259 -22.40 -23.95 -21.01
N TYR A 260 -22.14 -22.67 -21.26
CA TYR A 260 -22.69 -21.56 -20.47
C TYR A 260 -23.75 -20.78 -21.22
N THR A 261 -24.75 -20.31 -20.48
CA THR A 261 -25.83 -19.51 -21.01
C THR A 261 -26.06 -18.23 -20.18
N THR A 262 -26.57 -17.19 -20.82
CA THR A 262 -27.11 -15.98 -20.19
C THR A 262 -28.28 -15.47 -21.02
N THR A 263 -29.06 -14.54 -20.51
CA THR A 263 -30.26 -14.06 -21.21
C THR A 263 -30.36 -12.54 -21.17
N PHE A 264 -31.08 -12.00 -22.17
CA PHE A 264 -31.59 -10.62 -22.19
C PHE A 264 -32.93 -10.58 -22.87
N ASP A 265 -33.66 -9.49 -22.70
CA ASP A 265 -35.00 -9.36 -23.28
C ASP A 265 -35.04 -8.37 -24.43
N VAL A 266 -35.89 -8.68 -25.43
CA VAL A 266 -36.26 -7.78 -26.54
C VAL A 266 -37.78 -7.78 -26.69
N THR A 267 -38.31 -6.78 -27.42
CA THR A 267 -39.75 -6.69 -27.71
C THR A 267 -39.98 -6.80 -29.20
N TYR A 268 -40.94 -7.62 -29.62
CA TYR A 268 -41.42 -7.70 -30.99
C TYR A 268 -42.80 -7.09 -31.10
N THR A 269 -43.00 -6.23 -32.09
CA THR A 269 -44.30 -5.69 -32.48
C THR A 269 -44.90 -6.49 -33.65
N GLU A 270 -46.21 -6.53 -33.77
CA GLU A 270 -46.89 -7.14 -34.91
C GLU A 270 -46.48 -6.49 -36.22
N LYS A 271 -46.39 -7.30 -37.26
CA LYS A 271 -46.21 -6.80 -38.64
C LYS A 271 -47.50 -6.19 -39.13
N GLN A 272 -47.53 -4.90 -39.31
CA GLN A 272 -48.71 -4.20 -39.81
C GLN A 272 -48.62 -4.01 -41.32
N LEU A 273 -49.76 -4.17 -41.99
CA LEU A 273 -49.91 -3.79 -43.37
C LEU A 273 -50.06 -2.26 -43.42
N THR A 274 -49.09 -1.58 -44.02
CA THR A 274 -49.07 -0.11 -44.09
C THR A 274 -49.69 0.45 -45.40
N ASP A 275 -49.64 -0.36 -46.43
CA ASP A 275 -50.16 0.06 -47.73
C ASP A 275 -50.49 -1.14 -48.65
N ILE A 276 -51.41 -0.98 -49.53
CA ILE A 276 -51.72 -1.92 -50.60
C ILE A 276 -51.62 -1.17 -51.90
N SER A 277 -50.77 -1.57 -52.80
CA SER A 277 -50.63 -0.98 -54.14
C SER A 277 -50.85 -2.01 -55.23
N VAL A 278 -51.37 -1.55 -56.33
CA VAL A 278 -51.56 -2.38 -57.52
C VAL A 278 -50.19 -2.54 -58.20
N PHE A 279 -49.59 -3.70 -58.11
CA PHE A 279 -48.28 -3.99 -58.73
C PHE A 279 -48.38 -4.02 -60.28
N ARG A 280 -49.47 -4.55 -60.76
CA ARG A 280 -49.74 -4.59 -62.18
C ARG A 280 -51.21 -4.31 -62.43
N LYS A 281 -51.52 -3.35 -63.35
CA LYS A 281 -52.88 -3.00 -63.76
C LYS A 281 -53.50 -4.17 -64.48
N PRO A 282 -54.85 -4.25 -64.49
CA PRO A 282 -55.55 -5.25 -65.32
C PRO A 282 -55.22 -5.07 -66.79
N THR A 283 -55.36 -6.17 -67.55
CA THR A 283 -55.05 -6.17 -68.99
C THR A 283 -55.96 -5.23 -69.75
N ASN A 284 -57.24 -5.11 -69.36
CA ASN A 284 -58.16 -4.12 -69.89
C ASN A 284 -58.31 -2.94 -68.93
N THR A 285 -58.05 -1.74 -69.40
CA THR A 285 -58.14 -0.48 -68.63
C THR A 285 -59.16 0.51 -69.17
N SER A 286 -59.94 0.11 -70.23
CA SER A 286 -60.99 0.90 -70.85
C SER A 286 -62.25 0.08 -70.90
N TYR A 287 -63.39 0.62 -70.40
CA TYR A 287 -64.66 -0.07 -70.27
C TYR A 287 -65.76 0.87 -70.77
N PHE A 288 -66.83 0.31 -71.39
CA PHE A 288 -68.05 0.99 -71.65
C PHE A 288 -68.91 1.06 -70.37
N THR A 289 -69.90 1.98 -70.36
CA THR A 289 -70.69 2.32 -69.18
C THR A 289 -71.36 1.14 -68.50
N ASP A 290 -71.73 0.08 -69.21
CA ASP A 290 -72.42 -1.09 -68.70
C ASP A 290 -71.49 -2.38 -68.59
N GLU A 291 -70.20 -2.19 -68.84
CA GLU A 291 -69.23 -3.28 -68.85
C GLU A 291 -68.73 -3.56 -67.47
N LYS A 292 -68.64 -4.84 -67.08
CA LYS A 292 -68.10 -5.25 -65.79
C LYS A 292 -66.62 -5.15 -65.78
N PHE A 293 -66.08 -4.59 -64.69
CA PHE A 293 -64.64 -4.49 -64.48
C PHE A 293 -64.00 -5.87 -64.44
N ASP A 294 -63.06 -6.13 -65.34
CA ASP A 294 -62.31 -7.38 -65.44
C ASP A 294 -60.96 -7.23 -64.74
N LYS A 295 -60.70 -8.08 -63.73
CA LYS A 295 -59.47 -8.13 -62.94
C LYS A 295 -58.35 -8.94 -63.58
N THR A 296 -58.58 -9.52 -64.78
CA THR A 296 -57.60 -10.34 -65.48
C THR A 296 -56.26 -9.62 -65.65
N GLY A 297 -55.16 -10.21 -65.15
CA GLY A 297 -53.82 -9.64 -65.20
C GLY A 297 -53.48 -8.62 -64.13
N MET A 298 -54.40 -8.28 -63.21
CA MET A 298 -54.15 -7.42 -62.05
C MET A 298 -53.44 -8.23 -60.96
N ILE A 299 -52.37 -7.66 -60.43
CA ILE A 299 -51.65 -8.22 -59.30
C ILE A 299 -51.44 -7.11 -58.24
#